data_61e3dc5ceb6bab8723bdb96881d04e55
#
_entry.id   61e3dc5ceb6bab8723bdb96881d04e55
#
_cell.length_a   1.000
_cell.length_b   1.000
_cell.length_c   1.000
_cell.angle_alpha   90.00
_cell.angle_beta   90.00
_cell.angle_gamma   90.00
#
_symmetry.space_group_name_H-M   'P 1'
#
loop_
_entity.id
_entity.type
_entity.pdbx_description
1 polymer ?
#
loop_
_entity_poly.entity_id
_entity_poly.type
_entity_poly.pdbx_seq_one_letter_code
_entity_poly.pdbx_strand_id
1 'polypeptide(L)'
;MSVTQEFQKANDAYASSFNKGDLPMPPSRHVAVLTCMDARLHPSRFLGLELGDAHVIRNAGGRASDDAIRSLAISQQLLGTNAVVVIHHTDCGMLTFRNEDLRKKLKQELNADAEHIDFLPFKNLEQSVRDDVATIKNSPLLLKNIEVSGFIYDVKSGRLLPVT
;
A
#
# COMPACT_ATOMS: atom_id res chain seq x y z
N MET A 1 -16.72 15.89 20.97
CA MET A 1 -15.83 16.41 19.91
C MET A 1 -15.96 15.50 18.72
N SER A 2 -16.12 16.02 17.49
CA SER A 2 -16.17 15.18 16.30
C SER A 2 -14.77 14.72 15.90
N VAL A 3 -14.66 13.64 15.14
CA VAL A 3 -13.37 13.14 14.58
C VAL A 3 -12.63 14.27 13.84
N THR A 4 -13.35 15.10 13.08
CA THR A 4 -12.77 16.24 12.38
C THR A 4 -12.12 17.24 13.34
N GLN A 5 -12.79 17.58 14.44
CA GLN A 5 -12.25 18.51 15.44
C GLN A 5 -11.02 17.94 16.17
N GLU A 6 -11.03 16.62 16.44
CA GLU A 6 -9.87 15.93 17.03
C GLU A 6 -8.66 15.99 16.09
N PHE A 7 -8.87 15.72 14.79
CA PHE A 7 -7.79 15.77 13.80
C PHE A 7 -7.26 17.19 13.58
N GLN A 8 -8.14 18.20 13.54
CA GLN A 8 -7.70 19.60 13.45
C GLN A 8 -6.82 20.00 14.65
N LYS A 9 -7.25 19.68 15.87
CA LYS A 9 -6.46 19.98 17.08
C LYS A 9 -5.10 19.26 17.07
N ALA A 10 -5.06 17.99 16.63
CA ALA A 10 -3.81 17.24 16.51
C ALA A 10 -2.89 17.86 15.44
N ASN A 11 -3.47 18.30 14.31
CA ASN A 11 -2.73 18.96 13.25
C ASN A 11 -2.17 20.33 13.68
N ASP A 12 -2.91 21.12 14.44
CA ASP A 12 -2.41 22.41 14.98
C ASP A 12 -1.16 22.19 15.84
N ALA A 13 -1.17 21.14 16.68
CA ALA A 13 -0.02 20.77 17.50
C ALA A 13 1.18 20.31 16.65
N TYR A 14 0.93 19.51 15.62
CA TYR A 14 1.97 19.08 14.67
C TYR A 14 2.56 20.26 13.90
N ALA A 15 1.70 21.14 13.37
CA ALA A 15 2.11 22.30 12.57
C ALA A 15 2.96 23.29 13.35
N SER A 16 2.73 23.42 14.66
CA SER A 16 3.48 24.37 15.52
C SER A 16 4.99 24.06 15.61
N SER A 17 5.38 22.83 15.34
CA SER A 17 6.79 22.37 15.35
C SER A 17 7.30 21.92 13.98
N PHE A 18 6.48 22.06 12.93
CA PHE A 18 6.83 21.60 11.60
C PHE A 18 7.91 22.46 10.96
N ASN A 19 9.01 21.84 10.55
CA ASN A 19 10.18 22.51 9.98
C ASN A 19 10.68 21.84 8.67
N LYS A 20 9.83 21.07 7.98
CA LYS A 20 10.17 20.28 6.78
C LYS A 20 9.49 20.81 5.51
N GLY A 21 9.12 22.09 5.47
CA GLY A 21 8.39 22.69 4.35
C GLY A 21 9.18 22.79 3.04
N ASP A 22 10.51 22.74 3.10
CA ASP A 22 11.41 22.86 1.94
C ASP A 22 11.82 21.51 1.33
N LEU A 23 11.23 20.40 1.79
CA LEU A 23 11.52 19.09 1.21
C LEU A 23 11.15 19.05 -0.29
N PRO A 24 12.02 18.48 -1.15
CA PRO A 24 11.73 18.34 -2.56
C PRO A 24 10.56 17.36 -2.79
N MET A 25 9.84 17.55 -3.91
CA MET A 25 8.73 16.68 -4.29
C MET A 25 9.15 15.23 -4.59
N PRO A 26 10.25 14.97 -5.33
CA PRO A 26 10.74 13.62 -5.54
C PRO A 26 11.24 12.98 -4.23
N PRO A 27 10.92 11.70 -3.97
CA PRO A 27 11.37 11.01 -2.77
C PRO A 27 12.89 10.79 -2.79
N SER A 28 13.57 11.10 -1.68
CA SER A 28 15.03 11.10 -1.60
C SER A 28 15.66 9.73 -1.82
N ARG A 29 14.97 8.64 -1.46
CA ARG A 29 15.44 7.25 -1.67
C ARG A 29 15.03 6.65 -3.01
N HIS A 30 14.33 7.39 -3.86
CA HIS A 30 13.85 6.92 -5.17
C HIS A 30 13.07 5.60 -5.11
N VAL A 31 12.37 5.32 -4.02
CA VAL A 31 11.62 4.09 -3.79
C VAL A 31 10.13 4.35 -3.59
N ALA A 32 9.30 3.46 -4.12
CA ALA A 32 7.88 3.37 -3.83
C ALA A 32 7.58 2.08 -3.05
N VAL A 33 6.80 2.19 -1.99
CA VAL A 33 6.32 1.08 -1.18
C VAL A 33 4.83 0.89 -1.44
N LEU A 34 4.43 -0.33 -1.81
CA LEU A 34 3.02 -0.74 -1.91
C LEU A 34 2.69 -1.68 -0.76
N THR A 35 1.75 -1.29 0.10
CA THR A 35 1.41 -2.09 1.28
C THR A 35 -0.07 -1.97 1.68
N CYS A 36 -0.47 -2.78 2.66
CA CYS A 36 -1.84 -2.81 3.14
C CYS A 36 -2.22 -1.55 3.93
N MET A 37 -3.52 -1.20 3.85
CA MET A 37 -4.13 -0.12 4.65
C MET A 37 -4.37 -0.51 6.11
N ASP A 38 -4.07 -1.74 6.53
CA ASP A 38 -4.28 -2.24 7.89
C ASP A 38 -3.72 -1.26 8.94
N ALA A 39 -4.56 -0.88 9.91
CA ALA A 39 -4.23 0.14 10.90
C ALA A 39 -3.06 -0.25 11.83
N ARG A 40 -2.71 -1.54 11.91
CA ARG A 40 -1.56 -2.04 12.68
C ARG A 40 -0.23 -1.80 11.97
N LEU A 41 -0.23 -1.49 10.67
CA LEU A 41 0.97 -1.22 9.89
C LEU A 41 1.34 0.25 9.93
N HIS A 42 2.58 0.53 10.28
CA HIS A 42 3.17 1.86 10.20
C HIS A 42 4.45 1.81 9.35
N PRO A 43 4.33 1.83 8.01
CA PRO A 43 5.45 1.57 7.10
C PRO A 43 6.67 2.44 7.36
N SER A 44 6.48 3.73 7.60
CA SER A 44 7.61 4.62 7.88
C SER A 44 8.42 4.19 9.09
N ARG A 45 7.77 3.66 10.14
CA ARG A 45 8.48 3.21 11.34
C ARG A 45 9.26 1.93 11.10
N PHE A 46 8.62 0.88 10.57
CA PHE A 46 9.30 -0.40 10.43
C PHE A 46 10.29 -0.46 9.25
N LEU A 47 10.23 0.50 8.32
CA LEU A 47 11.21 0.66 7.23
C LEU A 47 12.27 1.72 7.53
N GLY A 48 12.19 2.42 8.65
CA GLY A 48 13.12 3.51 8.98
C GLY A 48 13.07 4.66 7.97
N LEU A 49 11.86 5.05 7.55
CA LEU A 49 11.65 6.13 6.60
C LEU A 49 11.31 7.42 7.33
N GLU A 50 11.98 8.49 6.93
CA GLU A 50 11.69 9.84 7.33
C GLU A 50 10.74 10.52 6.33
N LEU A 51 10.23 11.70 6.69
CA LEU A 51 9.40 12.51 5.80
C LEU A 51 10.20 12.89 4.54
N GLY A 52 9.64 12.61 3.36
CA GLY A 52 10.30 12.86 2.08
C GLY A 52 11.17 11.72 1.53
N ASP A 53 11.30 10.59 2.24
CA ASP A 53 12.17 9.50 1.83
C ASP A 53 11.59 8.61 0.72
N ALA A 54 10.30 8.32 0.78
CA ALA A 54 9.67 7.34 -0.12
C ALA A 54 8.21 7.67 -0.39
N HIS A 55 7.70 7.21 -1.53
CA HIS A 55 6.25 7.14 -1.72
C HIS A 55 5.69 5.89 -1.03
N VAL A 56 4.61 6.04 -0.27
CA VAL A 56 3.93 4.93 0.39
C VAL A 56 2.49 4.86 -0.10
N ILE A 57 2.21 3.86 -0.94
CA ILE A 57 0.89 3.58 -1.50
C ILE A 57 0.23 2.51 -0.63
N ARG A 58 -1.00 2.77 -0.17
CA ARG A 58 -1.74 1.86 0.69
C ARG A 58 -3.13 1.60 0.17
N ASN A 59 -3.48 0.31 0.06
CA ASN A 59 -4.84 -0.12 -0.30
C ASN A 59 -5.22 -1.40 0.46
N ALA A 60 -6.43 -1.92 0.22
CA ALA A 60 -6.86 -3.17 0.81
C ALA A 60 -5.95 -4.33 0.33
N GLY A 61 -5.20 -4.91 1.25
CA GLY A 61 -4.28 -6.01 0.99
C GLY A 61 -2.91 -5.63 0.44
N GLY A 62 -2.63 -4.37 0.15
CA GLY A 62 -1.37 -3.96 -0.49
C GLY A 62 -1.24 -4.46 -1.95
N ARG A 63 -2.39 -4.59 -2.65
CA ARG A 63 -2.48 -5.24 -3.95
C ARG A 63 -2.02 -4.33 -5.10
N ALA A 64 -1.38 -4.93 -6.11
CA ALA A 64 -1.02 -4.27 -7.36
C ALA A 64 -2.26 -4.07 -8.27
N SER A 65 -3.26 -3.37 -7.74
CA SER A 65 -4.48 -2.99 -8.45
C SER A 65 -4.20 -1.95 -9.54
N ASP A 66 -5.18 -1.70 -10.42
CA ASP A 66 -5.06 -0.69 -11.47
C ASP A 66 -4.69 0.69 -10.93
N ASP A 67 -5.26 1.09 -9.78
CA ASP A 67 -4.90 2.36 -9.14
C ASP A 67 -3.49 2.35 -8.55
N ALA A 68 -3.04 1.22 -7.99
CA ALA A 68 -1.66 1.08 -7.53
C ALA A 68 -0.68 1.18 -8.72
N ILE A 69 -0.96 0.52 -9.84
CA ILE A 69 -0.15 0.62 -11.08
C ILE A 69 -0.14 2.05 -11.60
N ARG A 70 -1.29 2.73 -11.66
CA ARG A 70 -1.39 4.15 -12.01
C ARG A 70 -0.49 5.02 -11.11
N SER A 71 -0.55 4.80 -9.81
CA SER A 71 0.24 5.55 -8.83
C SER A 71 1.75 5.28 -8.98
N LEU A 72 2.15 4.02 -9.20
CA LEU A 72 3.53 3.64 -9.47
C LEU A 72 4.06 4.26 -10.78
N ALA A 73 3.24 4.30 -11.84
CA ALA A 73 3.61 4.93 -13.10
C ALA A 73 3.92 6.43 -12.91
N ILE A 74 3.07 7.15 -12.18
CA ILE A 74 3.30 8.56 -11.83
C ILE A 74 4.58 8.72 -10.99
N SER A 75 4.74 7.87 -9.98
CA SER A 75 5.91 7.83 -9.09
C SER A 75 7.21 7.67 -9.89
N GLN A 76 7.22 6.79 -10.88
CA GLN A 76 8.40 6.54 -11.72
C GLN A 76 8.64 7.63 -12.77
N GLN A 77 7.61 7.96 -13.55
CA GLN A 77 7.77 8.82 -14.73
C GLN A 77 7.91 10.31 -14.38
N LEU A 78 7.27 10.76 -13.31
CA LEU A 78 7.25 12.17 -12.94
C LEU A 78 8.09 12.49 -11.70
N LEU A 79 8.30 11.51 -10.82
CA LEU A 79 8.92 11.72 -9.50
C LEU A 79 10.18 10.87 -9.27
N GLY A 80 10.63 10.16 -10.30
CA GLY A 80 11.97 9.57 -10.36
C GLY A 80 12.20 8.35 -9.48
N THR A 81 11.16 7.61 -9.05
CA THR A 81 11.38 6.35 -8.34
C THR A 81 11.86 5.26 -9.30
N ASN A 82 12.77 4.42 -8.83
CA ASN A 82 13.38 3.35 -9.61
C ASN A 82 13.49 2.01 -8.84
N ALA A 83 12.85 1.93 -7.69
CA ALA A 83 12.68 0.70 -6.93
C ALA A 83 11.25 0.61 -6.38
N VAL A 84 10.72 -0.61 -6.28
CA VAL A 84 9.40 -0.89 -5.70
C VAL A 84 9.50 -2.00 -4.66
N VAL A 85 8.88 -1.77 -3.51
CA VAL A 85 8.80 -2.76 -2.42
C VAL A 85 7.34 -3.09 -2.18
N VAL A 86 6.96 -4.36 -2.37
CA VAL A 86 5.61 -4.88 -2.08
C VAL A 86 5.62 -5.53 -0.71
N ILE A 87 4.72 -5.11 0.17
CA ILE A 87 4.63 -5.65 1.53
C ILE A 87 3.20 -6.04 1.83
N HIS A 88 2.94 -7.35 1.92
CA HIS A 88 1.73 -7.88 2.53
C HIS A 88 2.00 -8.19 4.00
N HIS A 89 0.99 -8.69 4.74
CA HIS A 89 1.16 -8.94 6.17
C HIS A 89 0.38 -10.17 6.64
N THR A 90 0.83 -10.77 7.74
CA THR A 90 0.12 -11.85 8.41
C THR A 90 -1.22 -11.35 8.97
N ASP A 91 -2.18 -12.25 9.14
CA ASP A 91 -3.51 -11.94 9.68
C ASP A 91 -4.24 -10.81 8.92
N CYS A 92 -4.10 -10.82 7.58
CA CYS A 92 -4.75 -9.84 6.72
C CYS A 92 -6.22 -10.19 6.48
N GLY A 93 -7.11 -9.19 6.54
CA GLY A 93 -8.52 -9.35 6.24
C GLY A 93 -8.80 -9.90 4.82
N MET A 94 -7.88 -9.70 3.87
CA MET A 94 -8.01 -10.23 2.50
C MET A 94 -7.94 -11.75 2.41
N LEU A 95 -7.50 -12.44 3.47
CA LEU A 95 -7.51 -13.89 3.60
C LEU A 95 -8.87 -14.47 4.03
N THR A 96 -9.82 -13.62 4.44
CA THR A 96 -11.03 -14.04 5.17
C THR A 96 -12.28 -14.14 4.31
N PHE A 97 -12.26 -13.74 3.05
CA PHE A 97 -13.42 -13.73 2.16
C PHE A 97 -13.07 -14.07 0.71
N ARG A 98 -14.09 -14.33 -0.10
CA ARG A 98 -14.02 -14.44 -1.56
C ARG A 98 -14.85 -13.33 -2.20
N ASN A 99 -14.60 -13.03 -3.47
CA ASN A 99 -15.34 -12.01 -4.21
C ASN A 99 -16.87 -12.22 -4.11
N GLU A 100 -17.32 -13.46 -4.27
CA GLU A 100 -18.74 -13.83 -4.24
C GLU A 100 -19.39 -13.51 -2.87
N ASP A 101 -18.66 -13.75 -1.79
CA ASP A 101 -19.15 -13.52 -0.42
C ASP A 101 -19.38 -12.02 -0.19
N LEU A 102 -18.42 -11.18 -0.62
CA LEU A 102 -18.53 -9.73 -0.46
C LEU A 102 -19.57 -9.12 -1.40
N ARG A 103 -19.63 -9.57 -2.67
CA ARG A 103 -20.67 -9.13 -3.64
C ARG A 103 -22.07 -9.45 -3.11
N LYS A 104 -22.29 -10.65 -2.59
CA LYS A 104 -23.55 -11.06 -1.98
C LYS A 104 -23.92 -10.16 -0.80
N LYS A 105 -22.95 -9.88 0.08
CA LYS A 105 -23.15 -9.00 1.23
C LYS A 105 -23.55 -7.58 0.80
N LEU A 106 -22.84 -7.00 -0.17
CA LEU A 106 -23.17 -5.67 -0.70
C LEU A 106 -24.56 -5.62 -1.34
N LYS A 107 -24.95 -6.68 -2.06
CA LYS A 107 -26.29 -6.78 -2.63
C LYS A 107 -27.36 -6.85 -1.53
N GLN A 108 -27.12 -7.61 -0.48
CA GLN A 108 -28.09 -7.78 0.62
C GLN A 108 -28.24 -6.54 1.48
N GLU A 109 -27.11 -5.89 1.85
CA GLU A 109 -27.12 -4.80 2.82
C GLU A 109 -27.33 -3.42 2.18
N LEU A 110 -26.85 -3.23 0.96
CA LEU A 110 -26.84 -1.93 0.27
C LEU A 110 -27.66 -1.92 -1.02
N ASN A 111 -28.23 -3.08 -1.43
CA ASN A 111 -28.86 -3.27 -2.74
C ASN A 111 -27.93 -2.86 -3.91
N ALA A 112 -26.61 -2.95 -3.73
CA ALA A 112 -25.61 -2.57 -4.71
C ALA A 112 -25.22 -3.76 -5.60
N ASP A 113 -25.02 -3.48 -6.90
CA ASP A 113 -24.43 -4.44 -7.84
C ASP A 113 -22.92 -4.20 -7.91
N ALA A 114 -22.14 -5.20 -7.52
CA ALA A 114 -20.69 -5.18 -7.51
C ALA A 114 -20.06 -6.32 -8.35
N GLU A 115 -20.82 -6.90 -9.29
CA GLU A 115 -20.34 -8.02 -10.13
C GLU A 115 -19.12 -7.64 -10.98
N HIS A 116 -19.01 -6.38 -11.37
CA HIS A 116 -17.89 -5.83 -12.14
C HIS A 116 -16.63 -5.54 -11.31
N ILE A 117 -16.68 -5.69 -9.97
CA ILE A 117 -15.54 -5.38 -9.09
C ILE A 117 -14.82 -6.65 -8.70
N ASP A 118 -13.51 -6.70 -8.94
CA ASP A 118 -12.61 -7.64 -8.29
C ASP A 118 -12.00 -6.96 -7.04
N PHE A 119 -12.33 -7.50 -5.87
CA PHE A 119 -11.80 -7.00 -4.58
C PHE A 119 -10.39 -7.53 -4.28
N LEU A 120 -9.85 -8.39 -5.15
CA LEU A 120 -8.51 -8.94 -5.06
C LEU A 120 -8.19 -9.71 -3.75
N PRO A 121 -9.14 -10.51 -3.20
CA PRO A 121 -8.82 -11.36 -2.05
C PRO A 121 -7.78 -12.42 -2.44
N PHE A 122 -7.10 -13.00 -1.45
CA PHE A 122 -6.15 -14.07 -1.70
C PHE A 122 -6.26 -15.18 -0.64
N LYS A 123 -5.89 -16.40 -1.04
CA LYS A 123 -5.92 -17.57 -0.16
C LYS A 123 -4.56 -17.91 0.42
N ASN A 124 -3.50 -17.52 -0.28
CA ASN A 124 -2.11 -17.78 0.11
C ASN A 124 -1.35 -16.46 0.15
N LEU A 125 -0.89 -16.09 1.34
CA LEU A 125 -0.23 -14.82 1.59
C LEU A 125 1.07 -14.66 0.80
N GLU A 126 1.90 -15.69 0.81
CA GLU A 126 3.21 -15.66 0.14
C GLU A 126 3.04 -15.60 -1.38
N GLN A 127 2.11 -16.40 -1.92
CA GLN A 127 1.80 -16.36 -3.34
C GLN A 127 1.24 -15.01 -3.78
N SER A 128 0.41 -14.37 -2.96
CA SER A 128 -0.12 -13.04 -3.28
C SER A 128 0.96 -11.97 -3.41
N VAL A 129 2.03 -12.06 -2.62
CA VAL A 129 3.20 -11.17 -2.77
C VAL A 129 3.91 -11.45 -4.11
N ARG A 130 4.14 -12.73 -4.45
CA ARG A 130 4.76 -13.10 -5.73
C ARG A 130 3.93 -12.63 -6.93
N ASP A 131 2.62 -12.79 -6.86
CA ASP A 131 1.70 -12.38 -7.92
C ASP A 131 1.76 -10.86 -8.15
N ASP A 132 1.77 -10.08 -7.08
CA ASP A 132 1.83 -8.61 -7.18
C ASP A 132 3.21 -8.11 -7.63
N VAL A 133 4.30 -8.74 -7.18
CA VAL A 133 5.65 -8.49 -7.72
C VAL A 133 5.71 -8.79 -9.21
N ALA A 134 5.12 -9.92 -9.65
CA ALA A 134 5.06 -10.29 -11.06
C ALA A 134 4.20 -9.30 -11.86
N THR A 135 3.06 -8.89 -11.33
CA THR A 135 2.17 -7.89 -11.96
C THR A 135 2.92 -6.58 -12.20
N ILE A 136 3.66 -6.08 -11.21
CA ILE A 136 4.46 -4.87 -11.34
C ILE A 136 5.56 -5.03 -12.38
N LYS A 137 6.34 -6.11 -12.33
CA LYS A 137 7.43 -6.39 -13.28
C LYS A 137 6.95 -6.51 -14.73
N ASN A 138 5.76 -7.10 -14.93
CA ASN A 138 5.20 -7.35 -16.25
C ASN A 138 4.36 -6.18 -16.80
N SER A 139 3.99 -5.22 -15.97
CA SER A 139 3.17 -4.09 -16.41
C SER A 139 3.87 -3.28 -17.52
N PRO A 140 3.21 -3.04 -18.66
CA PRO A 140 3.77 -2.21 -19.73
C PRO A 140 3.89 -0.73 -19.36
N LEU A 141 3.24 -0.29 -18.29
CA LEU A 141 3.21 1.09 -17.82
C LEU A 141 4.37 1.43 -16.89
N LEU A 142 5.14 0.44 -16.45
CA LEU A 142 6.20 0.60 -15.46
C LEU A 142 7.59 0.36 -16.06
N LEU A 143 8.60 0.98 -15.45
CA LEU A 143 9.99 0.83 -15.83
C LEU A 143 10.42 -0.63 -15.74
N LYS A 144 11.21 -1.06 -16.73
CA LYS A 144 11.83 -2.38 -16.75
C LYS A 144 13.23 -2.33 -16.12
N ASN A 145 13.72 -3.47 -15.70
CA ASN A 145 15.07 -3.61 -15.12
C ASN A 145 15.31 -2.78 -13.85
N ILE A 146 14.24 -2.55 -13.06
CA ILE A 146 14.33 -1.96 -11.74
C ILE A 146 14.22 -3.04 -10.66
N GLU A 147 14.66 -2.72 -9.46
CA GLU A 147 14.45 -3.58 -8.31
C GLU A 147 12.95 -3.61 -7.93
N VAL A 148 12.36 -4.80 -7.89
CA VAL A 148 11.02 -5.03 -7.34
C VAL A 148 11.13 -6.20 -6.38
N SER A 149 11.00 -5.92 -5.09
CA SER A 149 11.13 -6.89 -4.00
C SER A 149 9.81 -7.09 -3.26
N GLY A 150 9.61 -8.29 -2.71
CA GLY A 150 8.41 -8.68 -1.99
C GLY A 150 8.71 -9.11 -0.56
N PHE A 151 7.84 -8.70 0.38
CA PHE A 151 7.96 -9.05 1.79
C PHE A 151 6.61 -9.39 2.42
N ILE A 152 6.68 -10.14 3.52
CA ILE A 152 5.57 -10.29 4.46
C ILE A 152 5.97 -9.62 5.78
N TYR A 153 5.14 -8.69 6.24
CA TYR A 153 5.25 -8.12 7.57
C TYR A 153 4.48 -8.98 8.57
N ASP A 154 5.17 -9.49 9.59
CA ASP A 154 4.52 -10.23 10.66
C ASP A 154 3.98 -9.25 11.72
N VAL A 155 2.65 -9.15 11.82
CA VAL A 155 1.98 -8.21 12.74
C VAL A 155 2.21 -8.53 14.22
N LYS A 156 2.67 -9.74 14.56
CA LYS A 156 2.94 -10.13 15.95
C LYS A 156 4.36 -9.78 16.39
N SER A 157 5.33 -9.96 15.51
CA SER A 157 6.75 -9.73 15.83
C SER A 157 7.30 -8.42 15.30
N GLY A 158 6.59 -7.77 14.34
CA GLY A 158 7.09 -6.59 13.63
C GLY A 158 8.21 -6.88 12.64
N ARG A 159 8.46 -8.15 12.32
CA ARG A 159 9.52 -8.54 11.39
C ARG A 159 9.08 -8.50 9.95
N LEU A 160 10.02 -8.13 9.08
CA LEU A 160 9.88 -8.17 7.64
C LEU A 160 10.56 -9.43 7.11
N LEU A 161 9.78 -10.31 6.49
CA LEU A 161 10.24 -11.61 5.98
C LEU A 161 10.30 -11.53 4.45
N PRO A 162 11.46 -11.75 3.80
CA PRO A 162 11.56 -11.69 2.34
C PRO A 162 10.78 -12.83 1.69
N VAL A 163 10.15 -12.52 0.56
CA VAL A 163 9.49 -13.49 -0.33
C VAL A 163 10.28 -13.56 -1.63
N THR A 164 10.84 -14.74 -1.89
CA THR A 164 11.64 -15.04 -3.10
C THR A 164 10.83 -15.79 -4.14
#